data_6494df4f3a19ca1d8aac1ea1b04f336a
#
_entry.id   6494df4f3a19ca1d8aac1ea1b04f336a
#
_cell.length_a   1.000
_cell.length_b   1.000
_cell.length_c   1.000
_cell.angle_alpha   90.00
_cell.angle_beta   90.00
_cell.angle_gamma   90.00
#
_symmetry.space_group_name_H-M   'P 1'
#
loop_
_entity.id
_entity.type
_entity.pdbx_description
1 polymer ?
#
loop_
_entity_poly.entity_id
_entity_poly.type
_entity_poly.pdbx_seq_one_letter_code
_entity_poly.pdbx_strand_id
1 'polypeptide(L)'
;MEAVANFHWKFKHTWRTSAKNTAWCLLGCAIGDFGTILFFQLTKIPFPVLWIMLLAIFNGLITSIILETIVLMNQKFNFSLALKTALSMSFLSMIGMEIAMNLTDYILTGGAMLNWWVVPIMLIVGFLTPWPYNYWKLKKFNQACH
;
A
#
# COMPACT_ATOMS: atom_id res chain seq x y z
N MET A 1 4.45 4.33 -30.01
CA MET A 1 5.52 5.24 -29.57
C MET A 1 5.11 6.69 -29.40
N GLU A 2 4.08 7.13 -30.05
CA GLU A 2 3.58 8.51 -29.89
C GLU A 2 2.97 8.80 -28.49
N ALA A 3 2.47 7.77 -27.81
CA ALA A 3 1.86 7.93 -26.49
C ALA A 3 2.84 8.33 -25.37
N VAL A 4 4.13 8.09 -25.57
CA VAL A 4 5.16 8.42 -24.56
C VAL A 4 5.62 9.88 -24.66
N ALA A 5 5.55 10.46 -25.85
CA ALA A 5 5.98 11.83 -26.10
C ALA A 5 5.07 12.89 -25.48
N ASN A 6 3.82 12.54 -25.19
CA ASN A 6 2.80 13.46 -24.65
C ASN A 6 2.35 13.12 -23.23
N PHE A 7 3.21 12.46 -22.43
CA PHE A 7 2.90 12.16 -21.03
C PHE A 7 3.02 13.42 -20.18
N HIS A 8 1.87 14.01 -19.82
CA HIS A 8 1.83 15.21 -19.00
C HIS A 8 1.54 14.87 -17.54
N TRP A 9 2.47 15.23 -16.66
CA TRP A 9 2.34 15.06 -15.20
C TRP A 9 1.47 16.12 -14.54
N LYS A 10 0.77 16.95 -15.32
CA LYS A 10 0.08 18.15 -14.82
C LYS A 10 -1.43 18.02 -14.63
N PHE A 11 -1.99 16.84 -14.73
CA PHE A 11 -3.45 16.67 -14.59
C PHE A 11 -3.85 16.55 -13.11
N LYS A 12 -4.36 17.61 -12.54
CA LYS A 12 -4.85 17.67 -11.16
C LYS A 12 -5.86 16.57 -10.83
N HIS A 13 -6.79 16.29 -11.74
CA HIS A 13 -7.82 15.26 -11.56
C HIS A 13 -7.20 13.87 -11.43
N THR A 14 -6.24 13.54 -12.27
CA THR A 14 -5.55 12.25 -12.23
C THR A 14 -4.72 12.09 -10.96
N TRP A 15 -4.01 13.13 -10.52
CA TRP A 15 -3.29 13.13 -9.25
C TRP A 15 -4.23 12.90 -8.06
N ARG A 16 -5.38 13.55 -8.07
CA ARG A 16 -6.38 13.41 -7.00
C ARG A 16 -6.98 12.00 -6.97
N THR A 17 -7.29 11.43 -8.12
CA THR A 17 -7.81 10.05 -8.23
C THR A 17 -6.76 9.04 -7.79
N SER A 18 -5.51 9.19 -8.23
CA SER A 18 -4.42 8.30 -7.81
C SER A 18 -4.11 8.44 -6.32
N ALA A 19 -4.21 9.65 -5.76
CA ALA A 19 -4.07 9.87 -4.32
C ALA A 19 -5.14 9.13 -3.52
N LYS A 20 -6.39 9.18 -3.97
CA LYS A 20 -7.50 8.47 -3.35
C LYS A 20 -7.27 6.95 -3.39
N ASN A 21 -6.86 6.42 -4.54
CA ASN A 21 -6.55 5.00 -4.69
C ASN A 21 -5.38 4.58 -3.78
N THR A 22 -4.33 5.39 -3.74
CA THR A 22 -3.18 5.17 -2.86
C THR A 22 -3.58 5.19 -1.38
N ALA A 23 -4.47 6.09 -0.98
CA ALA A 23 -4.98 6.17 0.39
C ALA A 23 -5.73 4.90 0.80
N TRP A 24 -6.55 4.33 -0.09
CA TRP A 24 -7.24 3.06 0.18
C TRP A 24 -6.26 1.90 0.32
N CYS A 25 -5.27 1.81 -0.57
CA CYS A 25 -4.21 0.80 -0.48
C CYS A 25 -3.41 0.94 0.82
N LEU A 26 -3.07 2.17 1.19
CA LEU A 26 -2.35 2.48 2.43
C LEU A 26 -3.14 2.05 3.66
N LEU A 27 -4.43 2.33 3.69
CA LEU A 27 -5.31 1.92 4.79
C LEU A 27 -5.31 0.40 4.95
N GLY A 28 -5.47 -0.34 3.85
CA GLY A 28 -5.43 -1.80 3.86
C GLY A 28 -4.09 -2.36 4.33
N CYS A 29 -2.99 -1.82 3.79
CA CYS A 29 -1.63 -2.20 4.19
C CYS A 29 -1.37 -1.89 5.67
N ALA A 30 -1.73 -0.70 6.13
CA ALA A 30 -1.51 -0.27 7.51
C ALA A 30 -2.26 -1.14 8.52
N ILE A 31 -3.47 -1.58 8.22
CA ILE A 31 -4.25 -2.45 9.13
C ILE A 31 -3.48 -3.75 9.42
N GLY A 32 -3.01 -4.43 8.40
CA GLY A 32 -2.28 -5.70 8.55
C GLY A 32 -0.89 -5.52 9.11
N ASP A 33 -0.14 -4.56 8.58
CA ASP A 33 1.24 -4.28 8.97
C ASP A 33 1.32 -3.82 10.43
N PHE A 34 0.62 -2.75 10.78
CA PHE A 34 0.62 -2.21 12.14
C PHE A 34 0.00 -3.16 13.14
N GLY A 35 -1.05 -3.88 12.74
CA GLY A 35 -1.67 -4.91 13.58
C GLY A 35 -0.69 -6.02 13.94
N THR A 36 0.13 -6.46 13.01
CA THR A 36 1.16 -7.48 13.24
C THR A 36 2.26 -6.97 14.17
N ILE A 37 2.81 -5.78 13.88
CA ILE A 37 3.85 -5.18 14.71
C ILE A 37 3.34 -4.94 16.14
N LEU A 38 2.13 -4.40 16.27
CA LEU A 38 1.51 -4.15 17.57
C LEU A 38 1.29 -5.44 18.35
N PHE A 39 0.87 -6.52 17.69
CA PHE A 39 0.70 -7.83 18.31
C PHE A 39 2.01 -8.30 18.97
N PHE A 40 3.12 -8.29 18.24
CA PHE A 40 4.42 -8.68 18.79
C PHE A 40 4.91 -7.72 19.86
N GLN A 41 4.63 -6.43 19.71
CA GLN A 41 5.01 -5.41 20.69
C GLN A 41 4.28 -5.58 22.02
N LEU A 42 3.00 -5.92 21.99
CA LEU A 42 2.18 -6.12 23.20
C LEU A 42 2.44 -7.46 23.87
N THR A 43 2.60 -8.53 23.09
CA THR A 43 2.81 -9.88 23.62
C THR A 43 4.25 -10.11 24.05
N LYS A 44 5.19 -9.26 23.61
CA LYS A 44 6.62 -9.35 23.91
C LYS A 44 7.22 -10.73 23.59
N ILE A 45 6.68 -11.41 22.59
CA ILE A 45 7.20 -12.69 22.12
C ILE A 45 8.60 -12.47 21.54
N PRO A 46 9.64 -13.21 21.98
CA PRO A 46 10.99 -13.08 21.45
C PRO A 46 11.05 -13.66 20.04
N PHE A 47 10.94 -12.79 19.04
CA PHE A 47 10.96 -13.17 17.65
C PHE A 47 11.92 -12.26 16.88
N PRO A 48 12.72 -12.78 15.91
CA PRO A 48 13.66 -11.95 15.15
C PRO A 48 12.93 -10.83 14.40
N VAL A 49 13.50 -9.63 14.45
CA VAL A 49 12.93 -8.43 13.84
C VAL A 49 12.62 -8.64 12.35
N LEU A 50 13.54 -9.29 11.63
CA LEU A 50 13.36 -9.56 10.21
C LEU A 50 12.09 -10.36 9.93
N TRP A 51 11.83 -11.40 10.74
CA TRP A 51 10.62 -12.22 10.58
C TRP A 51 9.34 -11.47 10.95
N ILE A 52 9.41 -10.60 11.96
CA ILE A 52 8.28 -9.73 12.32
C ILE A 52 7.94 -8.82 11.13
N MET A 53 8.96 -8.21 10.52
CA MET A 53 8.78 -7.33 9.36
C MET A 53 8.22 -8.09 8.16
N LEU A 54 8.74 -9.27 7.85
CA LEU A 54 8.25 -10.09 6.75
C LEU A 54 6.79 -10.51 6.97
N LEU A 55 6.44 -10.88 8.20
CA LEU A 55 5.06 -11.25 8.54
C LEU A 55 4.14 -10.03 8.50
N ALA A 56 4.61 -8.87 8.94
CA ALA A 56 3.86 -7.62 8.86
C ALA A 56 3.57 -7.25 7.40
N ILE A 57 4.57 -7.32 6.52
CA ILE A 57 4.41 -7.09 5.08
C ILE A 57 3.39 -8.05 4.50
N PHE A 58 3.51 -9.34 4.78
CA PHE A 58 2.61 -10.37 4.28
C PHE A 58 1.16 -10.12 4.72
N ASN A 59 0.95 -9.83 5.99
CA ASN A 59 -0.39 -9.53 6.52
C ASN A 59 -0.94 -8.23 5.95
N GLY A 60 -0.10 -7.21 5.78
CA GLY A 60 -0.47 -5.96 5.16
C GLY A 60 -0.94 -6.15 3.72
N LEU A 61 -0.23 -6.97 2.94
CA LEU A 61 -0.64 -7.32 1.58
C LEU A 61 -2.00 -8.04 1.56
N ILE A 62 -2.21 -9.00 2.45
CA ILE A 62 -3.47 -9.74 2.54
C ILE A 62 -4.63 -8.80 2.87
N THR A 63 -4.49 -7.98 3.90
CA THR A 63 -5.55 -7.05 4.32
C THR A 63 -5.83 -6.00 3.25
N SER A 64 -4.82 -5.53 2.55
CA SER A 64 -4.98 -4.59 1.45
C SER A 64 -5.73 -5.22 0.28
N ILE A 65 -5.38 -6.43 -0.12
CA ILE A 65 -6.06 -7.16 -1.20
C ILE A 65 -7.54 -7.41 -0.82
N ILE A 66 -7.80 -7.80 0.43
CA ILE A 66 -9.18 -8.01 0.91
C ILE A 66 -9.97 -6.71 0.84
N LEU A 67 -9.43 -5.63 1.38
CA LEU A 67 -10.09 -4.32 1.39
C LEU A 67 -10.39 -3.84 -0.03
N GLU A 68 -9.42 -3.94 -0.91
CA GLU A 68 -9.56 -3.52 -2.30
C GLU A 68 -10.58 -4.37 -3.06
N THR A 69 -10.57 -5.68 -2.82
CA THR A 69 -11.58 -6.59 -3.38
C THR A 69 -12.99 -6.19 -2.94
N ILE A 70 -13.17 -5.86 -1.65
CA ILE A 70 -14.46 -5.40 -1.11
C ILE A 70 -14.89 -4.10 -1.78
N VAL A 71 -13.97 -3.14 -1.93
CA VAL A 71 -14.25 -1.86 -2.59
C VAL A 71 -14.70 -2.08 -4.05
N LEU A 72 -14.02 -2.96 -4.78
CA LEU A 72 -14.38 -3.29 -6.16
C LEU A 72 -15.73 -4.03 -6.25
N MET A 73 -16.02 -4.92 -5.31
CA MET A 73 -17.32 -5.59 -5.24
C MET A 73 -18.47 -4.60 -5.02
N ASN A 74 -18.25 -3.60 -4.19
CA ASN A 74 -19.23 -2.51 -3.99
C ASN A 74 -19.47 -1.70 -5.27
N GLN A 75 -18.55 -1.74 -6.22
CA GLN A 75 -18.68 -1.14 -7.55
C GLN A 75 -19.31 -2.09 -8.58
N LYS A 76 -19.98 -3.15 -8.12
CA LYS A 76 -20.68 -4.15 -8.93
C LYS A 76 -19.77 -5.12 -9.70
N PHE A 77 -18.51 -5.26 -9.30
CA PHE A 77 -17.64 -6.32 -9.83
C PHE A 77 -17.97 -7.66 -9.16
N ASN A 78 -17.89 -8.75 -9.92
CA ASN A 78 -17.97 -10.08 -9.35
C ASN A 78 -16.73 -10.36 -8.49
N PHE A 79 -16.85 -11.19 -7.47
CA PHE A 79 -15.75 -11.53 -6.56
C PHE A 79 -14.48 -11.97 -7.31
N SER A 80 -14.60 -12.89 -8.26
CA SER A 80 -13.47 -13.38 -9.04
C SER A 80 -12.77 -12.27 -9.82
N LEU A 81 -13.54 -11.41 -10.48
CA LEU A 81 -13.01 -10.27 -11.23
C LEU A 81 -12.41 -9.21 -10.31
N ALA A 82 -13.05 -8.92 -9.19
CA ALA A 82 -12.57 -7.97 -8.20
C ALA A 82 -11.21 -8.43 -7.63
N LEU A 83 -11.10 -9.69 -7.23
CA LEU A 83 -9.86 -10.25 -6.70
C LEU A 83 -8.74 -10.25 -7.75
N LYS A 84 -9.04 -10.66 -8.97
CA LYS A 84 -8.06 -10.66 -10.07
C LYS A 84 -7.58 -9.23 -10.38
N THR A 85 -8.47 -8.27 -10.36
CA THR A 85 -8.15 -6.86 -10.59
C THR A 85 -7.27 -6.30 -9.47
N ALA A 86 -7.63 -6.56 -8.22
CA ALA A 86 -6.83 -6.15 -7.07
C ALA A 86 -5.40 -6.73 -7.15
N LEU A 87 -5.27 -8.01 -7.43
CA LEU A 87 -3.97 -8.66 -7.55
C LEU A 87 -3.14 -8.13 -8.71
N SER A 88 -3.76 -7.92 -9.88
CA SER A 88 -3.01 -7.54 -11.08
C SER A 88 -2.62 -6.06 -11.12
N MET A 89 -3.45 -5.20 -10.56
CA MET A 89 -3.25 -3.74 -10.67
C MET A 89 -2.46 -3.13 -9.53
N SER A 90 -2.65 -3.61 -8.33
CA SER A 90 -2.14 -2.95 -7.12
C SER A 90 -0.98 -3.68 -6.47
N PHE A 91 -0.70 -4.92 -6.84
CA PHE A 91 0.26 -5.77 -6.15
C PHE A 91 1.65 -5.15 -6.05
N LEU A 92 2.20 -4.63 -7.16
CA LEU A 92 3.52 -3.97 -7.16
C LEU A 92 3.54 -2.71 -6.30
N SER A 93 2.46 -1.93 -6.39
CA SER A 93 2.29 -0.72 -5.59
C SER A 93 2.24 -1.05 -4.09
N MET A 94 1.51 -2.09 -3.72
CA MET A 94 1.40 -2.55 -2.34
C MET A 94 2.75 -3.03 -1.79
N ILE A 95 3.49 -3.81 -2.56
CA ILE A 95 4.84 -4.28 -2.16
C ILE A 95 5.76 -3.10 -1.93
N GLY A 96 5.80 -2.14 -2.85
CA GLY A 96 6.62 -0.94 -2.71
C GLY A 96 6.25 -0.13 -1.46
N MET A 97 4.97 0.01 -1.19
CA MET A 97 4.44 0.69 -0.01
C MET A 97 4.87 0.01 1.28
N GLU A 98 4.69 -1.31 1.36
CA GLU A 98 5.04 -2.10 2.54
C GLU A 98 6.55 -2.07 2.83
N ILE A 99 7.36 -2.23 1.80
CA ILE A 99 8.82 -2.16 1.94
C ILE A 99 9.23 -0.77 2.44
N ALA A 100 8.67 0.29 1.87
CA ALA A 100 8.98 1.66 2.27
C ALA A 100 8.59 1.94 3.73
N MET A 101 7.42 1.48 4.16
CA MET A 101 6.93 1.64 5.54
C MET A 101 7.82 0.89 6.53
N ASN A 102 8.10 -0.37 6.27
CA ASN A 102 8.91 -1.20 7.15
C ASN A 102 10.36 -0.76 7.19
N LEU A 103 10.93 -0.35 6.06
CA LEU A 103 12.29 0.19 6.03
C LEU A 103 12.40 1.50 6.82
N THR A 104 11.38 2.35 6.74
CA THR A 104 11.30 3.59 7.52
C THR A 104 11.27 3.28 9.02
N ASP A 105 10.43 2.33 9.43
CA ASP A 105 10.38 1.89 10.84
C ASP A 105 11.74 1.39 11.30
N TYR A 106 12.36 0.50 10.53
CA TYR A 106 13.67 -0.05 10.86
C TYR A 106 14.76 1.02 10.99
N ILE A 107 14.79 1.99 10.08
CA ILE A 107 15.79 3.08 10.12
C ILE A 107 15.58 3.97 11.34
N LEU A 108 14.34 4.28 11.67
CA LEU A 108 14.02 5.23 12.75
C LEU A 108 14.04 4.61 14.14
N THR A 109 13.67 3.34 14.26
CA THR A 109 13.56 2.65 15.56
C THR A 109 14.64 1.59 15.80
N GLY A 110 15.32 1.16 14.75
CA GLY A 110 16.25 0.03 14.80
C GLY A 110 15.57 -1.34 14.84
N GLY A 111 14.27 -1.40 14.66
CA GLY A 111 13.49 -2.63 14.71
C GLY A 111 12.10 -2.48 14.14
N ALA A 112 11.19 -3.36 14.51
CA ALA A 112 9.78 -3.28 14.17
C ALA A 112 9.01 -2.80 15.41
N MET A 113 8.81 -1.49 15.52
CA MET A 113 8.20 -0.86 16.70
C MET A 113 7.28 0.30 16.30
N LEU A 114 6.02 0.24 16.72
CA LEU A 114 5.08 1.34 16.52
C LEU A 114 5.24 2.39 17.62
N ASN A 115 5.78 3.54 17.25
CA ASN A 115 5.89 4.71 18.12
C ASN A 115 5.04 5.86 17.59
N TRP A 116 4.56 6.71 18.48
CA TRP A 116 3.71 7.85 18.13
C TRP A 116 4.27 8.74 17.04
N TRP A 117 5.57 8.98 17.02
CA TRP A 117 6.24 9.85 16.06
C TRP A 117 6.63 9.12 14.78
N VAL A 118 6.80 7.80 14.82
CA VAL A 118 7.18 6.97 13.67
C VAL A 118 6.00 6.68 12.78
N VAL A 119 4.83 6.39 13.36
CA VAL A 119 3.62 6.04 12.60
C VAL A 119 3.24 7.10 11.55
N PRO A 120 3.16 8.41 11.87
CA PRO A 120 2.89 9.41 10.83
C PRO A 120 3.93 9.44 9.72
N ILE A 121 5.20 9.24 10.05
CA ILE A 121 6.29 9.21 9.07
C ILE A 121 6.16 7.99 8.15
N MET A 122 5.89 6.82 8.71
CA MET A 122 5.64 5.59 7.94
C MET A 122 4.47 5.78 6.97
N LEU A 123 3.38 6.38 7.42
CA LEU A 123 2.20 6.64 6.60
C LEU A 123 2.51 7.61 5.46
N ILE A 124 3.25 8.67 5.73
CA ILE A 124 3.65 9.65 4.71
C ILE A 124 4.56 8.99 3.67
N VAL A 125 5.58 8.26 4.10
CA VAL A 125 6.51 7.56 3.20
C VAL A 125 5.76 6.49 2.40
N GLY A 126 4.91 5.71 3.06
CA GLY A 126 4.09 4.69 2.41
C GLY A 126 3.11 5.27 1.38
N PHE A 127 2.61 6.47 1.62
CA PHE A 127 1.74 7.17 0.67
C PHE A 127 2.52 7.72 -0.53
N LEU A 128 3.63 8.40 -0.27
CA LEU A 128 4.41 9.07 -1.32
C LEU A 128 5.14 8.10 -2.24
N THR A 129 5.54 6.93 -1.75
CA THR A 129 6.29 5.95 -2.53
C THR A 129 5.50 5.40 -3.72
N PRO A 130 4.27 4.88 -3.56
CA PRO A 130 3.50 4.33 -4.69
C PRO A 130 2.70 5.39 -5.46
N TRP A 131 2.52 6.58 -4.92
CA TRP A 131 1.64 7.59 -5.51
C TRP A 131 2.05 7.97 -6.95
N PRO A 132 3.31 8.31 -7.26
CA PRO A 132 3.72 8.57 -8.63
C PRO A 132 3.54 7.36 -9.55
N TYR A 133 3.79 6.16 -9.07
CA TYR A 133 3.57 4.93 -9.81
C TYR A 133 2.09 4.71 -10.13
N ASN A 134 1.21 4.94 -9.17
CA ASN A 134 -0.24 4.85 -9.36
C ASN A 134 -0.74 5.91 -10.34
N TYR A 135 -0.20 7.12 -10.30
CA TYR A 135 -0.48 8.16 -11.28
C TYR A 135 -0.09 7.71 -12.69
N TRP A 136 1.13 7.23 -12.85
CA TRP A 136 1.65 6.76 -14.12
C TRP A 136 0.78 5.62 -14.69
N LYS A 137 0.44 4.67 -13.85
CA LYS A 137 -0.39 3.51 -14.23
C LYS A 137 -1.80 3.92 -14.63
N LEU A 138 -2.42 4.81 -13.87
CA LEU A 138 -3.74 5.36 -14.19
C LEU A 138 -3.73 6.12 -15.49
N LYS A 139 -2.72 6.94 -15.74
CA LYS A 139 -2.61 7.76 -16.93
C LYS A 139 -2.30 6.93 -18.19
N LYS A 140 -1.38 5.98 -18.08
CA LYS A 140 -0.91 5.17 -19.22
C LYS A 140 -1.91 4.09 -19.61
N PHE A 141 -2.47 3.38 -18.66
CA PHE A 141 -3.33 2.22 -18.90
C PHE A 141 -4.80 2.49 -18.64
N ASN A 142 -5.16 3.69 -18.19
CA ASN A 142 -6.49 4.02 -17.71
C ASN A 142 -7.02 2.98 -16.70
N GLN A 143 -6.11 2.44 -15.90
CA GLN A 143 -6.38 1.43 -14.89
C GLN A 143 -6.21 2.03 -13.51
N ALA A 144 -7.31 2.14 -12.81
CA ALA A 144 -7.31 2.48 -11.39
C ALA A 144 -7.78 1.26 -10.62
N CYS A 145 -7.34 1.15 -9.36
CA CYS A 145 -7.86 0.14 -8.47
C CYS A 145 -9.38 0.31 -8.25
N HIS A 146 -9.85 1.50 -8.37
CA HIS A 146 -11.28 1.85 -8.16
C HIS A 146 -11.59 3.28 -8.59
#